data_c216aa33aa511c4d5d30b3d7834ee27e
#
_entry.id   c216aa33aa511c4d5d30b3d7834ee27e
#
_cell.length_a   1.000
_cell.length_b   1.000
_cell.length_c   1.000
_cell.angle_alpha   90.00
_cell.angle_beta   90.00
_cell.angle_gamma   90.00
#
_symmetry.space_group_name_H-M   'P 1'
#
loop_
_entity.id
_entity.type
_entity.pdbx_description
1 polymer ?
#
loop_
_entity_poly.entity_id
_entity_poly.type
_entity_poly.pdbx_seq_one_letter_code
_entity_poly.pdbx_strand_id
1 'polypeptide(L)'
;MVYLLSSINRGELVQSLVEETGLPKNVVRTVVNALPTVVAKGIREGESISMKGFGSFVPWQQSERLARNPKTGEEVMITPRVSVKFKAGSDLLKELNE
;
A
#
# COMPACT_ATOMS: atom_id res chain seq x y z
N MET A 1 -3.78 -24.43 -13.44
CA MET A 1 -4.30 -23.52 -12.42
C MET A 1 -4.94 -22.30 -13.06
N VAL A 2 -6.10 -21.93 -12.61
CA VAL A 2 -6.80 -20.75 -13.12
C VAL A 2 -6.66 -19.64 -12.10
N TYR A 3 -6.19 -18.48 -12.56
CA TYR A 3 -6.14 -17.30 -11.72
C TYR A 3 -7.42 -16.51 -11.89
N LEU A 4 -8.12 -16.34 -10.79
CA LEU A 4 -9.31 -15.52 -10.76
C LEU A 4 -8.90 -14.07 -10.50
N LEU A 5 -9.15 -13.20 -11.47
CA LEU A 5 -8.85 -11.79 -11.34
C LEU A 5 -9.96 -11.09 -10.59
N SER A 6 -10.05 -11.38 -9.30
CA SER A 6 -11.03 -10.74 -8.43
C SER A 6 -10.30 -9.93 -7.36
N SER A 7 -10.93 -8.87 -6.93
CA SER A 7 -10.39 -8.01 -5.88
C SER A 7 -11.30 -8.05 -4.67
N ILE A 8 -10.69 -8.10 -3.50
CA ILE A 8 -11.40 -7.93 -2.25
C ILE A 8 -11.44 -6.43 -1.99
N ASN A 9 -12.62 -5.87 -1.90
CA ASN A 9 -12.77 -4.45 -1.64
C ASN A 9 -12.68 -4.16 -0.13
N ARG A 10 -12.71 -2.87 0.21
CA ARG A 10 -12.57 -2.46 1.62
C ARG A 10 -13.66 -3.05 2.51
N GLY A 11 -14.89 -3.07 2.04
CA GLY A 11 -16.01 -3.63 2.81
C GLY A 11 -15.82 -5.11 3.10
N GLU A 12 -15.36 -5.86 2.12
CA GLU A 12 -15.10 -7.28 2.27
C GLU A 12 -13.92 -7.53 3.21
N LEU A 13 -12.88 -6.69 3.11
CA LEU A 13 -11.75 -6.78 4.03
C LEU A 13 -12.20 -6.51 5.47
N VAL A 14 -13.00 -5.48 5.67
CA VAL A 14 -13.57 -5.17 7.00
C VAL A 14 -14.32 -6.38 7.54
N GLN A 15 -15.17 -7.01 6.71
CA GLN A 15 -15.93 -8.16 7.15
C GLN A 15 -15.04 -9.33 7.56
N SER A 16 -14.00 -9.60 6.78
CA SER A 16 -13.03 -10.65 7.12
C SER A 16 -12.33 -10.37 8.44
N LEU A 17 -11.99 -9.10 8.69
CA LEU A 17 -11.35 -8.71 9.94
C LEU A 17 -12.31 -8.81 11.12
N VAL A 18 -13.59 -8.53 10.92
CA VAL A 18 -14.61 -8.74 11.95
C VAL A 18 -14.67 -10.22 12.34
N GLU A 19 -14.67 -11.10 11.36
CA GLU A 19 -14.69 -12.54 11.60
C GLU A 19 -13.43 -13.02 12.31
N GLU A 20 -12.29 -12.49 11.94
CA GLU A 20 -11.00 -12.87 12.53
C GLU A 20 -10.84 -12.36 13.96
N THR A 21 -11.32 -11.14 14.24
CA THR A 21 -11.08 -10.48 15.52
C THR A 21 -12.22 -10.58 16.52
N GLY A 22 -13.44 -10.76 16.02
CA GLY A 22 -14.63 -10.71 16.87
C GLY A 22 -15.01 -9.31 17.32
N LEU A 23 -14.35 -8.28 16.77
CA LEU A 23 -14.64 -6.89 17.12
C LEU A 23 -15.87 -6.37 16.37
N PRO A 24 -16.56 -5.36 16.92
CA PRO A 24 -17.69 -4.74 16.22
C PRO A 24 -17.26 -4.16 14.87
N LYS A 25 -18.13 -4.28 13.88
CA LYS A 25 -17.86 -3.86 12.51
C LYS A 25 -17.51 -2.36 12.43
N ASN A 26 -18.18 -1.51 13.19
CA ASN A 26 -17.91 -0.08 13.18
C ASN A 26 -16.52 0.25 13.71
N VAL A 27 -16.03 -0.52 14.67
CA VAL A 27 -14.68 -0.36 15.21
C VAL A 27 -13.64 -0.73 14.15
N VAL A 28 -13.81 -1.89 13.53
CA VAL A 28 -12.90 -2.38 12.49
C VAL A 28 -12.88 -1.42 11.30
N ARG A 29 -14.06 -0.95 10.88
CA ARG A 29 -14.15 0.00 9.76
C ARG A 29 -13.39 1.29 10.06
N THR A 30 -13.52 1.80 11.28
CA THR A 30 -12.82 3.01 11.70
C THR A 30 -11.31 2.85 11.60
N VAL A 31 -10.79 1.72 12.07
CA VAL A 31 -9.35 1.42 12.02
C VAL A 31 -8.88 1.29 10.57
N VAL A 32 -9.58 0.51 9.77
CA VAL A 32 -9.21 0.30 8.37
C VAL A 32 -9.23 1.62 7.58
N ASN A 33 -10.22 2.47 7.84
CA ASN A 33 -10.30 3.77 7.16
C ASN A 33 -9.20 4.73 7.58
N ALA A 34 -8.71 4.61 8.80
CA ALA A 34 -7.64 5.48 9.31
C ALA A 34 -6.25 5.03 8.84
N LEU A 35 -6.08 3.75 8.53
CA LEU A 35 -4.77 3.19 8.19
C LEU A 35 -4.09 3.87 7.02
N PRO A 36 -4.75 4.11 5.88
CA PRO A 36 -4.10 4.80 4.76
C PRO A 36 -3.61 6.21 5.13
N THR A 37 -4.35 6.91 5.96
CA THR A 37 -3.97 8.26 6.40
C THR A 37 -2.70 8.23 7.24
N VAL A 38 -2.61 7.28 8.15
CA VAL A 38 -1.42 7.11 9.01
C VAL A 38 -0.21 6.70 8.18
N VAL A 39 -0.39 5.76 7.25
CA VAL A 39 0.68 5.32 6.36
C VAL A 39 1.16 6.49 5.50
N ALA A 40 0.25 7.25 4.91
CA ALA A 40 0.61 8.38 4.06
C ALA A 40 1.41 9.43 4.84
N LYS A 41 1.03 9.69 6.09
CA LYS A 41 1.76 10.65 6.93
C LYS A 41 3.19 10.20 7.17
N GLY A 42 3.39 8.94 7.54
CA GLY A 42 4.73 8.40 7.78
C GLY A 42 5.59 8.43 6.53
N ILE A 43 5.02 8.03 5.40
CA ILE A 43 5.74 8.02 4.12
C ILE A 43 6.15 9.44 3.71
N ARG A 44 5.27 10.43 3.89
CA ARG A 44 5.61 11.83 3.58
C ARG A 44 6.76 12.35 4.43
N GLU A 45 6.87 11.87 5.66
CA GLU A 45 7.96 12.25 6.56
C GLU A 45 9.24 11.46 6.29
N GLY A 46 9.24 10.59 5.29
CA GLY A 46 10.39 9.77 4.93
C GLY A 46 10.62 8.57 5.81
N GLU A 47 9.61 8.18 6.58
CA GLU A 47 9.71 7.05 7.48
C GLU A 47 9.11 5.79 6.88
N SER A 48 9.65 4.65 7.24
CA SER A 48 9.08 3.35 6.89
C SER A 48 8.13 2.92 8.00
N ILE A 49 7.04 2.26 7.60
CA ILE A 49 6.11 1.68 8.56
C ILE A 49 6.26 0.17 8.50
N SER A 50 6.78 -0.41 9.56
CA SER A 50 7.02 -1.85 9.64
C SER A 50 6.05 -2.51 10.60
N MET A 51 5.45 -3.59 10.13
CA MET A 51 4.59 -4.43 10.95
C MET A 51 5.21 -5.83 11.01
N LYS A 52 5.72 -6.18 12.18
CA LYS A 52 6.35 -7.49 12.38
C LYS A 52 5.35 -8.59 12.04
N GLY A 53 5.79 -9.56 11.26
CA GLY A 53 4.94 -10.67 10.83
C GLY A 53 4.16 -10.39 9.55
N PHE A 54 4.17 -9.16 9.07
CA PHE A 54 3.43 -8.79 7.87
C PHE A 54 4.36 -8.24 6.79
N GLY A 55 4.96 -7.09 7.04
CA GLY A 55 5.84 -6.45 6.07
C GLY A 55 6.04 -4.98 6.38
N SER A 56 6.58 -4.27 5.41
CA SER A 56 6.93 -2.86 5.59
C SER A 56 6.49 -2.03 4.40
N PHE A 57 5.96 -0.84 4.69
CA PHE A 57 5.72 0.18 3.68
C PHE A 57 6.90 1.12 3.70
N VAL A 58 7.55 1.29 2.55
CA VAL A 58 8.81 2.05 2.42
C VAL A 58 8.61 3.20 1.47
N PRO A 59 9.04 4.42 1.84
CA PRO A 59 8.97 5.54 0.91
C PRO A 59 9.88 5.29 -0.28
N TRP A 60 9.40 5.70 -1.45
CA TRP A 60 10.16 5.61 -2.68
C TRP A 60 10.00 6.92 -3.41
N GLN A 61 11.12 7.64 -3.55
CA GLN A 61 11.10 8.93 -4.19
C GLN A 61 11.70 8.83 -5.59
N GLN A 62 10.93 9.29 -6.57
CA GLN A 62 11.41 9.34 -7.94
C GLN A 62 12.23 10.61 -8.15
N SER A 63 13.33 10.47 -8.87
CA SER A 63 14.15 11.60 -9.22
C SER A 63 13.51 12.43 -10.33
N GLU A 64 13.82 13.71 -10.32
CA GLU A 64 13.49 14.61 -11.41
C GLU A 64 14.16 14.12 -12.68
N ARG A 65 13.45 14.14 -13.80
CA ARG A 65 14.00 13.68 -15.08
C ARG A 65 13.34 14.40 -16.25
N LEU A 66 14.07 14.47 -17.35
CA LEU A 66 13.55 14.99 -18.60
C LEU A 66 12.74 13.92 -19.32
N ALA A 67 11.60 14.32 -19.85
CA ALA A 67 10.79 13.47 -20.68
C ALA A 67 10.35 14.28 -21.88
N ARG A 68 9.93 13.61 -22.94
CA ARG A 68 9.46 14.27 -24.15
C ARG A 68 7.95 14.20 -24.24
N ASN A 69 7.33 15.35 -24.47
CA ASN A 69 5.90 15.42 -24.70
C ASN A 69 5.59 14.75 -26.06
N PRO A 70 4.79 13.67 -26.07
CA PRO A 70 4.52 12.94 -27.30
C PRO A 70 3.72 13.72 -28.34
N LYS A 71 3.02 14.79 -27.92
CA LYS A 71 2.24 15.61 -28.83
C LYS A 71 3.04 16.71 -29.51
N THR A 72 3.97 17.33 -28.78
CA THR A 72 4.73 18.47 -29.27
C THR A 72 6.19 18.15 -29.55
N GLY A 73 6.70 17.05 -29.01
CA GLY A 73 8.11 16.71 -29.08
C GLY A 73 8.98 17.54 -28.17
N GLU A 74 8.41 18.43 -27.38
CA GLU A 74 9.15 19.27 -26.47
C GLU A 74 9.60 18.50 -25.23
N GLU A 75 10.77 18.87 -24.72
CA GLU A 75 11.26 18.31 -23.46
C GLU A 75 10.52 18.94 -22.29
N VAL A 76 10.08 18.10 -21.36
CA VAL A 76 9.43 18.56 -20.15
C VAL A 76 10.10 17.91 -18.96
N MET A 77 10.18 18.65 -17.86
CA MET A 77 10.74 18.13 -16.62
C MET A 77 9.65 17.43 -15.84
N ILE A 78 9.88 16.14 -15.54
CA ILE A 78 8.96 15.38 -14.70
C ILE A 78 9.27 15.70 -13.25
N THR A 79 8.26 16.21 -12.54
CA THR A 79 8.37 16.55 -11.13
C THR A 79 8.60 15.30 -10.30
N PRO A 80 9.53 15.32 -9.34
CA PRO A 80 9.71 14.20 -8.43
C PRO A 80 8.44 13.88 -7.65
N ARG A 81 8.20 12.60 -7.48
CA ARG A 81 7.05 12.12 -6.73
C ARG A 81 7.49 11.23 -5.59
N VAL A 82 6.75 11.31 -4.48
CA VAL A 82 6.90 10.36 -3.39
C VAL A 82 5.90 9.26 -3.63
N SER A 83 6.38 8.03 -3.63
CA SER A 83 5.54 6.85 -3.77
C SER A 83 5.84 5.92 -2.61
N VAL A 84 5.17 4.78 -2.58
CA VAL A 84 5.34 3.80 -1.51
C VAL A 84 5.51 2.42 -2.12
N LYS A 85 6.42 1.63 -1.52
CA LYS A 85 6.59 0.22 -1.87
C LYS A 85 6.26 -0.62 -0.64
N PHE A 86 5.62 -1.75 -0.88
CA PHE A 86 5.39 -2.73 0.15
C PHE A 86 6.39 -3.87 0.01
N LYS A 87 7.08 -4.18 1.11
CA LYS A 87 7.98 -5.33 1.18
C LYS A 87 7.36 -6.35 2.11
N ALA A 88 7.03 -7.52 1.57
CA ALA A 88 6.48 -8.60 2.38
C ALA A 88 7.52 -9.09 3.39
N GLY A 89 7.08 -9.30 4.62
CA GLY A 89 7.95 -9.85 5.65
C GLY A 89 8.13 -11.35 5.48
N SER A 90 9.16 -11.89 6.12
CA SER A 90 9.46 -13.32 6.03
C SER A 90 8.32 -14.19 6.54
N ASP A 91 7.64 -13.78 7.59
CA ASP A 91 6.53 -14.55 8.16
C ASP A 91 5.35 -14.63 7.20
N LEU A 92 5.03 -13.51 6.54
CA LEU A 92 3.96 -13.50 5.55
C LEU A 92 4.30 -14.39 4.37
N LEU A 93 5.53 -14.30 3.86
CA LEU A 93 5.98 -15.12 2.74
C LEU A 93 5.95 -16.60 3.11
N LYS A 94 6.29 -16.91 4.35
CA LYS A 94 6.27 -18.29 4.83
C LYS A 94 4.84 -18.85 4.85
N GLU A 95 3.87 -18.06 5.31
CA GLU A 95 2.47 -18.47 5.30
C GLU A 95 1.95 -18.70 3.88
N LEU A 96 2.40 -17.90 2.92
CA LEU A 96 1.97 -18.02 1.54
C LEU A 96 2.51 -19.27 0.86
N ASN A 97 3.63 -19.80 1.35
CA ASN A 97 4.35 -20.91 0.71
C ASN A 97 4.34 -22.22 1.51
N GLU A 98 3.51 -22.29 2.51
CA GLU A 98 3.34 -23.53 3.29
C GLU A 98 2.27 -24.41 2.70
#